data_1c9d1beff93994b8233f300ae162dd4c
#
_entry.id   1c9d1beff93994b8233f300ae162dd4c
#
_cell.length_a   1.000
_cell.length_b   1.000
_cell.length_c   1.000
_cell.angle_alpha   90.00
_cell.angle_beta   90.00
_cell.angle_gamma   90.00
#
_symmetry.space_group_name_H-M   'P 1'
#
loop_
_entity.id
_entity.type
_entity.pdbx_description
1 polymer ?
#
loop_
_entity_poly.entity_id
_entity_poly.type
_entity_poly.pdbx_seq_one_letter_code
_entity_poly.pdbx_strand_id
1 'polypeptide(L)'
;MSRKLLDKNLCVIPWTGFELEPNGNVKNCIISKEVIGNVTEQPIDQILKNNSKIRQDMLDGNYPSNCQGCYLQEKHRAKDFDSISSRIYYAKEIGPSISKNLLDNKDNVELRHVDLRWTNACNQACVYCSPRYSSKWATELGKKIPQDKKGIEQVKDYVFSNIKSLKNVYLAGGEPMLMKANEEFLALLSKKNPECTIRVNTNLSKTNTKIFDQLCQFKNVHWTVSVESTEQEYEYIRHHGNWQDFTNNLKIIKT
;
A
#
# COMPACT_ATOMS: atom_id res chain seq x y z
N MET A 1 17.46 -11.22 14.54
CA MET A 1 16.40 -11.65 13.65
C MET A 1 16.25 -13.15 13.74
N SER A 2 15.07 -13.69 14.04
CA SER A 2 14.91 -15.16 14.13
C SER A 2 15.11 -15.76 12.72
N ARG A 3 15.85 -16.88 12.65
CA ARG A 3 16.14 -17.61 11.40
C ARG A 3 14.87 -17.92 10.61
N LYS A 4 13.75 -18.16 11.30
CA LYS A 4 12.42 -18.46 10.77
C LYS A 4 11.85 -17.34 9.86
N LEU A 5 12.15 -16.05 10.14
CA LEU A 5 11.66 -14.92 9.33
C LEU A 5 12.27 -14.81 7.93
N LEU A 6 13.38 -15.47 7.69
CA LEU A 6 14.09 -15.49 6.41
C LEU A 6 13.99 -16.82 5.68
N ASP A 7 13.20 -17.77 6.20
CA ASP A 7 12.95 -19.03 5.51
C ASP A 7 12.37 -18.75 4.12
N LYS A 8 12.82 -19.52 3.14
CA LYS A 8 12.59 -19.22 1.71
C LYS A 8 11.12 -19.09 1.30
N ASN A 9 10.21 -19.74 2.02
CA ASN A 9 8.78 -19.77 1.73
C ASN A 9 7.94 -18.84 2.60
N LEU A 10 8.47 -18.33 3.73
CA LEU A 10 7.70 -17.56 4.71
C LEU A 10 7.65 -16.08 4.36
N CYS A 11 6.47 -15.48 4.45
CA CYS A 11 6.22 -14.04 4.36
C CYS A 11 5.46 -13.57 5.58
N VAL A 12 5.86 -12.46 6.20
CA VAL A 12 5.19 -11.92 7.39
C VAL A 12 3.86 -11.23 7.08
N ILE A 13 3.66 -10.74 5.86
CA ILE A 13 2.48 -9.95 5.48
C ILE A 13 1.15 -10.67 5.71
N PRO A 14 0.96 -11.96 5.38
CA PRO A 14 -0.30 -12.64 5.65
C PRO A 14 -0.75 -12.57 7.11
N TRP A 15 0.18 -12.44 8.06
CA TRP A 15 -0.08 -12.30 9.50
C TRP A 15 -0.16 -10.85 9.96
N THR A 16 0.37 -9.90 9.19
CA THR A 16 0.63 -8.56 9.71
C THR A 16 0.05 -7.42 8.91
N GLY A 17 -0.57 -7.69 7.76
CA GLY A 17 -1.04 -6.60 6.92
C GLY A 17 -2.00 -6.99 5.81
N PHE A 18 -2.43 -5.99 5.07
CA PHE A 18 -3.30 -6.11 3.91
C PHE A 18 -3.18 -4.90 2.97
N GLU A 19 -3.66 -5.08 1.74
CA GLU A 19 -3.94 -4.02 0.76
C GLU A 19 -5.46 -3.81 0.64
N LEU A 20 -5.92 -2.56 0.76
CA LEU A 20 -7.28 -2.15 0.44
C LEU A 20 -7.31 -1.48 -0.93
N GLU A 21 -8.12 -1.97 -1.86
CA GLU A 21 -8.34 -1.36 -3.16
C GLU A 21 -9.55 -0.40 -3.18
N PRO A 22 -9.62 0.57 -4.14
CA PRO A 22 -10.67 1.59 -4.18
C PRO A 22 -12.10 1.04 -4.31
N ASN A 23 -12.27 -0.18 -4.81
CA ASN A 23 -13.56 -0.86 -4.95
C ASN A 23 -13.93 -1.74 -3.75
N GLY A 24 -13.20 -1.63 -2.64
CA GLY A 24 -13.42 -2.40 -1.42
C GLY A 24 -12.80 -3.80 -1.41
N ASN A 25 -12.14 -4.23 -2.49
CA ASN A 25 -11.39 -5.48 -2.46
C ASN A 25 -10.22 -5.40 -1.47
N VAL A 26 -10.00 -6.49 -0.78
CA VAL A 26 -8.85 -6.69 0.10
C VAL A 26 -7.96 -7.78 -0.48
N LYS A 27 -6.68 -7.51 -0.52
CA LYS A 27 -5.63 -8.46 -0.91
C LYS A 27 -4.64 -8.66 0.22
N ASN A 28 -3.89 -9.73 0.12
CA ASN A 28 -2.80 -9.99 1.04
C ASN A 28 -1.69 -8.92 0.94
N CYS A 29 -1.29 -8.57 -0.27
CA CYS A 29 -0.30 -7.52 -0.56
C CYS A 29 -0.38 -7.07 -2.02
N ILE A 30 0.35 -6.02 -2.38
CA ILE A 30 0.41 -5.46 -3.74
C ILE A 30 0.85 -6.46 -4.83
N ILE A 31 1.65 -7.47 -4.46
CA ILE A 31 2.14 -8.49 -5.41
C ILE A 31 1.09 -9.59 -5.63
N SER A 32 0.20 -9.82 -4.65
CA SER A 32 -0.85 -10.82 -4.75
C SER A 32 -1.87 -10.45 -5.82
N LYS A 33 -2.19 -11.41 -6.68
CA LYS A 33 -3.28 -11.26 -7.67
C LYS A 33 -4.64 -11.65 -7.08
N GLU A 34 -4.65 -12.39 -5.98
CA GLU A 34 -5.85 -12.93 -5.36
C GLU A 34 -6.48 -11.93 -4.40
N VAL A 35 -7.78 -11.75 -4.54
CA VAL A 35 -8.65 -11.02 -3.62
C VAL A 35 -9.07 -11.98 -2.50
N ILE A 36 -8.81 -11.64 -1.25
CA ILE A 36 -9.14 -12.47 -0.09
C ILE A 36 -10.52 -12.15 0.49
N GLY A 37 -11.14 -11.07 0.04
CA GLY A 37 -12.50 -10.67 0.40
C GLY A 37 -12.80 -9.24 -0.06
N ASN A 38 -14.04 -8.81 0.17
CA ASN A 38 -14.48 -7.45 -0.14
C ASN A 38 -15.20 -6.85 1.07
N VAL A 39 -14.84 -5.62 1.43
CA VAL A 39 -15.40 -4.94 2.62
C VAL A 39 -16.85 -4.48 2.45
N THR A 40 -17.40 -4.57 1.24
CA THR A 40 -18.84 -4.38 0.99
C THR A 40 -19.66 -5.57 1.47
N GLU A 41 -19.05 -6.75 1.56
CA GLU A 41 -19.72 -8.03 1.81
C GLU A 41 -19.48 -8.54 3.23
N GLN A 42 -18.29 -8.29 3.80
CA GLN A 42 -17.92 -8.81 5.12
C GLN A 42 -16.96 -7.89 5.87
N PRO A 43 -16.93 -7.93 7.21
CA PRO A 43 -16.01 -7.15 8.02
C PRO A 43 -14.55 -7.50 7.76
N ILE A 44 -13.65 -6.49 7.88
CA ILE A 44 -12.22 -6.64 7.59
C ILE A 44 -11.53 -7.70 8.47
N ASP A 45 -11.91 -7.82 9.73
CA ASP A 45 -11.35 -8.84 10.63
C ASP A 45 -11.70 -10.28 10.19
N GLN A 46 -12.86 -10.49 9.59
CA GLN A 46 -13.24 -11.76 8.96
C GLN A 46 -12.47 -12.01 7.67
N ILE A 47 -12.32 -10.97 6.83
CA ILE A 47 -11.54 -11.05 5.59
C ILE A 47 -10.09 -11.48 5.90
N LEU A 48 -9.48 -10.90 6.93
CA LEU A 48 -8.11 -11.25 7.31
C LEU A 48 -7.96 -12.72 7.76
N LYS A 49 -9.02 -13.35 8.24
CA LYS A 49 -9.03 -14.80 8.54
C LYS A 49 -8.96 -15.66 7.26
N ASN A 50 -9.47 -15.17 6.11
CA ASN A 50 -9.42 -15.89 4.84
C ASN A 50 -7.97 -16.19 4.38
N ASN A 51 -6.99 -15.46 4.90
CA ASN A 51 -5.56 -15.75 4.69
C ASN A 51 -5.06 -17.01 5.42
N SER A 52 -5.88 -17.67 6.21
CA SER A 52 -5.47 -18.86 7.00
C SER A 52 -4.89 -19.98 6.14
N LYS A 53 -5.42 -20.19 4.91
CA LYS A 53 -4.86 -21.16 3.96
C LYS A 53 -3.46 -20.80 3.52
N ILE A 54 -3.22 -19.54 3.12
CA ILE A 54 -1.90 -19.05 2.72
C ILE A 54 -0.90 -19.20 3.86
N ARG A 55 -1.31 -18.86 5.07
CA ARG A 55 -0.50 -19.01 6.27
C ARG A 55 -0.18 -20.47 6.55
N GLN A 56 -1.17 -21.37 6.43
CA GLN A 56 -0.98 -22.81 6.61
C GLN A 56 0.01 -23.35 5.58
N ASP A 57 -0.18 -23.04 4.29
CA ASP A 57 0.74 -23.47 3.24
C ASP A 57 2.19 -23.04 3.55
N MET A 58 2.40 -21.81 4.03
CA MET A 58 3.73 -21.34 4.44
C MET A 58 4.27 -22.09 5.66
N LEU A 59 3.43 -22.42 6.64
CA LEU A 59 3.83 -23.20 7.83
C LEU A 59 4.21 -24.63 7.45
N ASP A 60 3.56 -25.21 6.46
CA ASP A 60 3.83 -26.54 5.93
C ASP A 60 5.06 -26.58 4.99
N GLY A 61 5.75 -25.44 4.80
CA GLY A 61 6.93 -25.34 3.94
C GLY A 61 6.61 -25.15 2.45
N ASN A 62 5.34 -24.96 2.09
CA ASN A 62 4.91 -24.77 0.71
C ASN A 62 5.09 -23.31 0.24
N TYR A 63 5.03 -23.12 -1.09
CA TYR A 63 5.12 -21.83 -1.77
C TYR A 63 3.75 -21.47 -2.37
N PRO A 64 2.91 -20.67 -1.68
CA PRO A 64 1.59 -20.31 -2.19
C PRO A 64 1.65 -19.70 -3.59
N SER A 65 0.74 -20.13 -4.49
CA SER A 65 0.73 -19.73 -5.89
C SER A 65 0.55 -18.23 -6.09
N ASN A 66 -0.25 -17.58 -5.26
CA ASN A 66 -0.48 -16.14 -5.28
C ASN A 66 0.72 -15.30 -4.77
N CYS A 67 1.73 -15.93 -4.16
CA CYS A 67 2.98 -15.32 -3.70
C CYS A 67 4.17 -15.51 -4.65
N GLN A 68 3.96 -16.13 -5.82
CA GLN A 68 5.02 -16.50 -6.78
C GLN A 68 5.86 -15.31 -7.26
N GLY A 69 5.30 -14.09 -7.31
CA GLY A 69 6.04 -12.90 -7.74
C GLY A 69 7.33 -12.67 -6.95
N CYS A 70 7.26 -12.77 -5.62
CA CYS A 70 8.44 -12.63 -4.76
C CYS A 70 9.42 -13.80 -4.92
N TYR A 71 8.93 -15.03 -4.98
CA TYR A 71 9.78 -16.22 -5.11
C TYR A 71 10.52 -16.26 -6.44
N LEU A 72 9.86 -15.88 -7.53
CA LEU A 72 10.50 -15.78 -8.85
C LEU A 72 11.54 -14.65 -8.88
N GLN A 73 11.24 -13.49 -8.31
CA GLN A 73 12.19 -12.39 -8.18
C GLN A 73 13.45 -12.84 -7.42
N GLU A 74 13.30 -13.55 -6.31
CA GLU A 74 14.41 -14.06 -5.51
C GLU A 74 15.23 -15.15 -6.23
N LYS A 75 14.56 -16.03 -6.99
CA LYS A 75 15.19 -17.09 -7.76
C LYS A 75 16.04 -16.54 -8.92
N HIS A 76 15.55 -15.50 -9.60
CA HIS A 76 16.17 -14.94 -10.79
C HIS A 76 17.01 -13.69 -10.52
N ARG A 77 17.20 -13.33 -9.25
CA ARG A 77 17.98 -12.15 -8.85
C ARG A 77 19.45 -12.32 -9.30
N ALA A 78 19.94 -11.38 -10.10
CA ALA A 78 21.35 -11.25 -10.36
C ALA A 78 22.10 -10.91 -9.06
N LYS A 79 23.29 -11.46 -8.84
CA LYS A 79 24.07 -11.28 -7.60
C LYS A 79 24.38 -9.81 -7.31
N ASP A 80 24.42 -8.97 -8.33
CA ASP A 80 24.81 -7.56 -8.25
C ASP A 80 23.61 -6.58 -8.23
N PHE A 81 22.39 -7.08 -8.08
CA PHE A 81 21.20 -6.26 -8.06
C PHE A 81 20.70 -6.03 -6.62
N ASP A 82 20.66 -4.76 -6.17
CA ASP A 82 20.23 -4.38 -4.81
C ASP A 82 18.73 -4.52 -4.56
N SER A 83 17.93 -4.85 -5.61
CA SER A 83 16.50 -5.01 -5.43
C SER A 83 16.17 -6.24 -4.57
N ILE A 84 15.47 -6.04 -3.49
CA ILE A 84 14.95 -7.10 -2.63
C ILE A 84 13.46 -7.31 -2.91
N SER A 85 12.99 -8.55 -2.78
CA SER A 85 11.55 -8.83 -2.89
C SER A 85 10.77 -8.14 -1.77
N SER A 86 9.48 -7.85 -2.02
CA SER A 86 8.60 -7.31 -0.98
C SER A 86 8.57 -8.18 0.26
N ARG A 87 8.62 -9.51 0.12
CA ARG A 87 8.69 -10.47 1.22
C ARG A 87 9.90 -10.22 2.13
N ILE A 88 11.10 -10.09 1.54
CA ILE A 88 12.33 -9.83 2.29
C ILE A 88 12.32 -8.41 2.88
N TYR A 89 11.83 -7.43 2.12
CA TYR A 89 11.69 -6.06 2.61
C TYR A 89 10.85 -6.02 3.91
N TYR A 90 9.63 -6.56 3.88
CA TYR A 90 8.76 -6.55 5.05
C TYR A 90 9.26 -7.43 6.20
N ALA A 91 9.94 -8.53 5.92
CA ALA A 91 10.59 -9.33 6.97
C ALA A 91 11.64 -8.52 7.73
N LYS A 92 12.38 -7.62 7.06
CA LYS A 92 13.35 -6.72 7.69
C LYS A 92 12.69 -5.58 8.44
N GLU A 93 11.71 -4.92 7.82
CA GLU A 93 11.08 -3.71 8.36
C GLU A 93 10.17 -3.99 9.57
N ILE A 94 9.30 -4.97 9.46
CA ILE A 94 8.28 -5.23 10.48
C ILE A 94 8.54 -6.49 11.31
N GLY A 95 9.32 -7.44 10.78
CA GLY A 95 9.63 -8.69 11.47
C GLY A 95 10.13 -8.52 12.91
N PRO A 96 11.04 -7.57 13.21
CA PRO A 96 11.50 -7.34 14.59
C PRO A 96 10.40 -6.91 15.57
N SER A 97 9.26 -6.42 15.10
CA SER A 97 8.16 -5.88 15.91
C SER A 97 7.03 -6.87 16.16
N ILE A 98 7.06 -8.07 15.58
CA ILE A 98 6.02 -9.08 15.75
C ILE A 98 6.26 -9.92 17.00
N SER A 99 5.18 -10.48 17.56
CA SER A 99 5.30 -11.39 18.71
C SER A 99 6.01 -12.68 18.33
N LYS A 100 6.69 -13.32 19.31
CA LYS A 100 7.47 -14.54 19.07
C LYS A 100 6.63 -15.68 18.48
N ASN A 101 5.36 -15.75 18.88
CA ASN A 101 4.46 -16.85 18.55
C ASN A 101 3.50 -16.51 17.40
N LEU A 102 3.59 -15.30 16.80
CA LEU A 102 2.69 -14.89 15.73
C LEU A 102 2.69 -15.88 14.57
N LEU A 103 3.87 -16.29 14.14
CA LEU A 103 4.06 -17.15 12.97
C LEU A 103 3.90 -18.66 13.28
N ASP A 104 3.51 -19.02 14.50
CA ASP A 104 3.30 -20.42 14.89
C ASP A 104 1.85 -20.86 14.68
N ASN A 105 0.93 -19.92 14.48
CA ASN A 105 -0.49 -20.18 14.30
C ASN A 105 -1.03 -19.41 13.09
N LYS A 106 -1.69 -20.13 12.17
CA LYS A 106 -2.33 -19.56 10.97
C LYS A 106 -3.47 -18.59 11.26
N ASP A 107 -4.08 -18.66 12.44
CA ASP A 107 -5.25 -17.85 12.80
C ASP A 107 -4.88 -16.54 13.51
N ASN A 108 -3.62 -16.39 13.92
CA ASN A 108 -3.14 -15.15 14.51
C ASN A 108 -3.00 -14.02 13.48
N VAL A 109 -3.36 -12.80 13.89
CA VAL A 109 -3.16 -11.58 13.10
C VAL A 109 -2.71 -10.46 14.04
N GLU A 110 -1.62 -9.78 13.71
CA GLU A 110 -1.16 -8.58 14.38
C GLU A 110 -0.91 -7.48 13.37
N LEU A 111 -1.79 -6.49 13.28
CA LEU A 111 -1.65 -5.44 12.27
C LEU A 111 -0.38 -4.60 12.48
N ARG A 112 0.54 -4.64 11.50
CA ARG A 112 1.80 -3.90 11.45
C ARG A 112 1.97 -3.13 10.14
N HIS A 113 1.28 -3.56 9.08
CA HIS A 113 1.36 -2.96 7.76
C HIS A 113 -0.01 -2.79 7.13
N VAL A 114 -0.20 -1.66 6.44
CA VAL A 114 -1.37 -1.42 5.59
C VAL A 114 -0.98 -0.74 4.29
N ASP A 115 -1.55 -1.19 3.18
CA ASP A 115 -1.55 -0.51 1.88
C ASP A 115 -2.96 0.07 1.68
N LEU A 116 -3.08 1.38 1.75
CA LEU A 116 -4.37 2.07 1.77
C LEU A 116 -4.61 2.83 0.47
N ARG A 117 -5.64 2.38 -0.25
CA ARG A 117 -6.14 2.98 -1.48
C ARG A 117 -7.63 3.28 -1.31
N TRP A 118 -7.92 4.27 -0.49
CA TRP A 118 -9.27 4.60 -0.05
C TRP A 118 -10.26 4.84 -1.18
N THR A 119 -9.80 5.51 -2.24
CA THR A 119 -10.62 5.88 -3.40
C THR A 119 -9.78 5.89 -4.67
N ASN A 120 -10.44 6.04 -5.82
CA ASN A 120 -9.79 6.29 -7.09
C ASN A 120 -9.61 7.79 -7.41
N ALA A 121 -9.77 8.69 -6.44
CA ALA A 121 -9.59 10.13 -6.64
C ALA A 121 -8.22 10.42 -7.22
N CYS A 122 -8.17 10.92 -8.45
CA CYS A 122 -6.96 11.25 -9.18
C CYS A 122 -7.26 12.37 -10.19
N ASN A 123 -6.32 13.29 -10.36
CA ASN A 123 -6.43 14.40 -11.30
C ASN A 123 -5.75 14.11 -12.66
N GLN A 124 -5.15 12.93 -12.83
CA GLN A 124 -4.50 12.51 -14.09
C GLN A 124 -5.17 11.26 -14.68
N ALA A 125 -5.10 11.13 -16.00
CA ALA A 125 -5.54 9.98 -16.78
C ALA A 125 -4.35 9.36 -17.55
N CYS A 126 -3.38 8.81 -16.79
CA CYS A 126 -2.16 8.25 -17.38
C CYS A 126 -2.48 7.08 -18.33
N VAL A 127 -1.78 6.99 -19.46
CA VAL A 127 -2.07 6.03 -20.55
C VAL A 127 -2.06 4.55 -20.13
N TYR A 128 -1.31 4.20 -19.09
CA TYR A 128 -1.22 2.84 -18.53
C TYR A 128 -2.18 2.60 -17.35
N CYS A 129 -2.95 3.63 -16.93
CA CYS A 129 -3.87 3.53 -15.80
C CYS A 129 -5.28 3.13 -16.24
N SER A 130 -6.19 3.02 -15.30
CA SER A 130 -7.57 2.62 -15.57
C SER A 130 -8.57 3.40 -14.70
N PRO A 131 -9.87 3.40 -15.05
CA PRO A 131 -10.93 4.00 -14.25
C PRO A 131 -10.98 3.50 -12.79
N ARG A 132 -10.50 2.28 -12.54
CA ARG A 132 -10.44 1.70 -11.19
C ARG A 132 -9.55 2.52 -10.25
N TYR A 133 -8.46 3.07 -10.78
CA TYR A 133 -7.45 3.82 -10.02
C TYR A 133 -7.38 5.31 -10.40
N SER A 134 -8.22 5.77 -11.31
CA SER A 134 -8.30 7.19 -11.67
C SER A 134 -9.74 7.64 -11.90
N SER A 135 -10.20 8.56 -11.06
CA SER A 135 -11.50 9.21 -11.25
C SER A 135 -11.52 10.08 -12.52
N LYS A 136 -10.35 10.58 -12.96
CA LYS A 136 -10.24 11.33 -14.21
C LYS A 136 -10.53 10.42 -15.41
N TRP A 137 -9.90 9.23 -15.46
CA TRP A 137 -10.22 8.20 -16.46
C TRP A 137 -11.69 7.79 -16.40
N ALA A 138 -12.23 7.61 -15.19
CA ALA A 138 -13.65 7.25 -15.06
C ALA A 138 -14.57 8.31 -15.68
N THR A 139 -14.26 9.59 -15.44
CA THR A 139 -15.02 10.71 -16.03
C THR A 139 -14.93 10.73 -17.55
N GLU A 140 -13.73 10.60 -18.13
CA GLU A 140 -13.52 10.62 -19.59
C GLU A 140 -14.23 9.47 -20.32
N LEU A 141 -14.29 8.32 -19.69
CA LEU A 141 -14.97 7.14 -20.26
C LEU A 141 -16.45 7.04 -19.87
N GLY A 142 -17.00 8.05 -19.18
CA GLY A 142 -18.39 8.02 -18.73
C GLY A 142 -18.69 6.90 -17.74
N LYS A 143 -17.67 6.37 -17.02
CA LYS A 143 -17.79 5.25 -16.09
C LYS A 143 -17.92 5.75 -14.66
N LYS A 144 -18.84 5.16 -13.90
CA LYS A 144 -18.89 5.32 -12.44
C LYS A 144 -18.26 4.10 -11.78
N ILE A 145 -17.23 4.32 -10.95
CA ILE A 145 -16.66 3.27 -10.13
C ILE A 145 -17.39 3.28 -8.78
N PRO A 146 -18.12 2.22 -8.45
CA PRO A 146 -18.79 2.13 -7.16
C PRO A 146 -17.78 2.28 -6.01
N GLN A 147 -18.13 3.10 -5.03
CA GLN A 147 -17.37 3.23 -3.79
C GLN A 147 -18.33 2.93 -2.65
N ASP A 148 -18.05 1.89 -1.90
CA ASP A 148 -18.81 1.60 -0.70
C ASP A 148 -18.26 2.39 0.48
N LYS A 149 -18.93 3.50 0.80
CA LYS A 149 -18.55 4.34 1.93
C LYS A 149 -18.60 3.59 3.25
N LYS A 150 -19.60 2.71 3.44
CA LYS A 150 -19.77 1.97 4.71
C LYS A 150 -18.63 0.96 4.90
N GLY A 151 -18.30 0.20 3.87
CA GLY A 151 -17.17 -0.75 3.92
C GLY A 151 -15.84 -0.05 4.15
N ILE A 152 -15.61 1.10 3.52
CA ILE A 152 -14.40 1.91 3.73
C ILE A 152 -14.34 2.46 5.17
N GLU A 153 -15.44 2.96 5.74
CA GLU A 153 -15.46 3.46 7.12
C GLU A 153 -15.14 2.33 8.12
N GLN A 154 -15.66 1.13 7.97
CA GLN A 154 -15.30 0.01 8.87
C GLN A 154 -13.80 -0.35 8.80
N VAL A 155 -13.18 -0.27 7.62
CA VAL A 155 -11.72 -0.48 7.50
C VAL A 155 -10.98 0.65 8.20
N LYS A 156 -11.43 1.88 8.06
CA LYS A 156 -10.87 3.04 8.73
C LYS A 156 -10.92 2.86 10.25
N ASP A 157 -12.07 2.47 10.81
CA ASP A 157 -12.21 2.19 12.24
C ASP A 157 -11.25 1.09 12.71
N TYR A 158 -11.12 0.02 11.95
CA TYR A 158 -10.21 -1.07 12.25
C TYR A 158 -8.73 -0.61 12.24
N VAL A 159 -8.32 0.13 11.22
CA VAL A 159 -6.96 0.66 11.11
C VAL A 159 -6.68 1.67 12.23
N PHE A 160 -7.62 2.55 12.54
CA PHE A 160 -7.49 3.55 13.61
C PHE A 160 -7.39 2.91 15.00
N SER A 161 -8.15 1.86 15.25
CA SER A 161 -8.06 1.10 16.51
C SER A 161 -6.69 0.43 16.69
N ASN A 162 -6.02 0.08 15.58
CA ASN A 162 -4.72 -0.56 15.56
C ASN A 162 -3.55 0.41 15.27
N ILE A 163 -3.77 1.72 15.24
CA ILE A 163 -2.81 2.71 14.73
C ILE A 163 -1.46 2.71 15.47
N LYS A 164 -1.46 2.41 16.78
CA LYS A 164 -0.24 2.33 17.60
C LYS A 164 0.66 1.15 17.24
N SER A 165 0.10 0.10 16.68
CA SER A 165 0.83 -1.11 16.30
C SER A 165 1.46 -1.04 14.91
N LEU A 166 1.04 -0.10 14.07
CA LEU A 166 1.55 0.07 12.71
C LEU A 166 3.05 0.39 12.72
N LYS A 167 3.79 -0.25 11.83
CA LYS A 167 5.22 -0.03 11.59
C LYS A 167 5.48 0.51 10.20
N ASN A 168 4.64 0.13 9.24
CA ASN A 168 4.77 0.53 7.86
C ASN A 168 3.38 0.82 7.27
N VAL A 169 3.24 1.96 6.62
CA VAL A 169 2.03 2.38 5.91
C VAL A 169 2.41 2.70 4.48
N TYR A 170 1.66 2.19 3.52
CA TYR A 170 1.77 2.56 2.12
C TYR A 170 0.51 3.29 1.66
N LEU A 171 0.66 4.52 1.23
CA LEU A 171 -0.42 5.36 0.69
C LEU A 171 -0.32 5.38 -0.83
N ALA A 172 -1.34 4.87 -1.49
CA ALA A 172 -1.42 4.78 -2.95
C ALA A 172 -2.89 4.86 -3.43
N GLY A 173 -3.18 4.36 -4.61
CA GLY A 173 -4.52 4.31 -5.21
C GLY A 173 -4.64 5.24 -6.40
N GLY A 174 -5.51 6.25 -6.35
CA GLY A 174 -5.52 7.36 -7.29
C GLY A 174 -4.33 8.29 -7.04
N GLU A 175 -4.59 9.49 -6.54
CA GLU A 175 -3.56 10.40 -6.02
C GLU A 175 -3.76 10.58 -4.51
N PRO A 176 -2.84 10.09 -3.66
CA PRO A 176 -2.98 10.17 -2.20
C PRO A 176 -3.15 11.59 -1.65
N MET A 177 -2.55 12.60 -2.30
CA MET A 177 -2.65 14.00 -1.89
C MET A 177 -4.05 14.59 -2.04
N LEU A 178 -4.96 13.90 -2.75
CA LEU A 178 -6.33 14.33 -3.01
C LEU A 178 -7.36 13.55 -2.16
N MET A 179 -6.93 12.58 -1.34
CA MET A 179 -7.83 11.71 -0.59
C MET A 179 -8.04 12.23 0.84
N LYS A 180 -9.22 12.78 1.13
CA LYS A 180 -9.56 13.29 2.46
C LYS A 180 -9.33 12.28 3.59
N ALA A 181 -9.53 10.99 3.33
CA ALA A 181 -9.27 9.93 4.31
C ALA A 181 -7.79 9.88 4.76
N ASN A 182 -6.84 10.24 3.88
CA ASN A 182 -5.43 10.34 4.25
C ASN A 182 -5.17 11.51 5.20
N GLU A 183 -5.87 12.65 5.04
CA GLU A 183 -5.74 13.79 5.97
C GLU A 183 -6.12 13.38 7.40
N GLU A 184 -7.27 12.70 7.56
CA GLU A 184 -7.75 12.23 8.86
C GLU A 184 -6.81 11.17 9.46
N PHE A 185 -6.38 10.21 8.64
CA PHE A 185 -5.47 9.15 9.03
C PHE A 185 -4.12 9.69 9.50
N LEU A 186 -3.48 10.57 8.72
CA LEU A 186 -2.19 11.16 9.04
C LEU A 186 -2.25 12.05 10.30
N ALA A 187 -3.33 12.81 10.46
CA ALA A 187 -3.55 13.62 11.66
C ALA A 187 -3.63 12.76 12.94
N LEU A 188 -4.21 11.55 12.85
CA LEU A 188 -4.25 10.62 13.98
C LEU A 188 -2.92 9.89 14.15
N LEU A 189 -2.29 9.46 13.05
CA LEU A 189 -1.02 8.73 13.06
C LEU A 189 0.09 9.58 13.68
N SER A 190 0.20 10.87 13.32
CA SER A 190 1.21 11.79 13.88
C SER A 190 1.10 11.93 15.41
N LYS A 191 -0.11 11.89 15.95
CA LYS A 191 -0.36 12.00 17.41
C LYS A 191 -0.13 10.69 18.15
N LYS A 192 -0.43 9.55 17.54
CA LYS A 192 -0.47 8.25 18.23
C LYS A 192 0.74 7.36 17.93
N ASN A 193 1.39 7.56 16.80
CA ASN A 193 2.50 6.73 16.31
C ASN A 193 3.40 7.49 15.32
N PRO A 194 4.09 8.58 15.75
CA PRO A 194 4.89 9.44 14.87
C PRO A 194 6.14 8.74 14.28
N GLU A 195 6.56 7.62 14.87
CA GLU A 195 7.72 6.84 14.38
C GLU A 195 7.37 5.82 13.30
N CYS A 196 6.10 5.75 12.88
CA CYS A 196 5.66 4.86 11.80
C CYS A 196 6.33 5.27 10.48
N THR A 197 6.86 4.29 9.75
CA THR A 197 7.38 4.52 8.39
C THR A 197 6.23 4.67 7.41
N ILE A 198 6.22 5.77 6.67
CA ILE A 198 5.22 6.03 5.63
C ILE A 198 5.89 5.96 4.26
N ARG A 199 5.31 5.21 3.36
CA ARG A 199 5.64 5.22 1.95
C ARG A 199 4.46 5.81 1.19
N VAL A 200 4.71 6.81 0.37
CA VAL A 200 3.68 7.46 -0.43
C VAL A 200 4.03 7.37 -1.91
N ASN A 201 3.10 6.86 -2.72
CA ASN A 201 3.24 6.84 -4.17
C ASN A 201 2.36 7.94 -4.77
N THR A 202 2.98 8.96 -5.34
CA THR A 202 2.31 10.18 -5.78
C THR A 202 2.70 10.58 -7.20
N ASN A 203 1.77 11.18 -7.94
CA ASN A 203 2.06 11.85 -9.20
C ASN A 203 2.69 13.25 -8.99
N LEU A 204 2.77 13.68 -7.74
CA LEU A 204 3.36 14.93 -7.28
C LEU A 204 2.82 16.18 -8.00
N SER A 205 1.58 16.14 -8.47
CA SER A 205 0.95 17.28 -9.15
C SER A 205 0.59 18.43 -8.19
N LYS A 206 0.57 18.17 -6.88
CA LYS A 206 0.25 19.16 -5.84
C LYS A 206 1.04 18.92 -4.57
N THR A 207 1.65 20.00 -4.05
CA THR A 207 2.32 20.07 -2.75
C THR A 207 1.63 21.01 -1.75
N ASN A 208 0.74 21.89 -2.23
CA ASN A 208 -0.01 22.83 -1.40
C ASN A 208 -1.27 22.17 -0.80
N THR A 209 -1.09 21.05 -0.11
CA THR A 209 -2.20 20.29 0.53
C THR A 209 -1.87 19.99 1.98
N LYS A 210 -2.90 19.92 2.84
CA LYS A 210 -2.70 19.51 4.23
C LYS A 210 -2.02 18.15 4.37
N ILE A 211 -2.30 17.23 3.44
CA ILE A 211 -1.70 15.89 3.43
C ILE A 211 -0.19 16.00 3.22
N PHE A 212 0.25 16.85 2.29
CA PHE A 212 1.68 17.10 2.08
C PHE A 212 2.33 17.69 3.33
N ASP A 213 1.73 18.74 3.92
CA ASP A 213 2.24 19.37 5.14
C ASP A 213 2.33 18.38 6.31
N GLN A 214 1.32 17.50 6.44
CA GLN A 214 1.33 16.43 7.45
C GLN A 214 2.45 15.42 7.20
N LEU A 215 2.65 14.97 5.96
CA LEU A 215 3.72 14.04 5.61
C LEU A 215 5.10 14.63 5.92
N CYS A 216 5.33 15.91 5.67
CA CYS A 216 6.58 16.61 5.99
C CYS A 216 6.88 16.65 7.51
N GLN A 217 5.91 16.40 8.37
CA GLN A 217 6.12 16.36 9.82
C GLN A 217 6.63 15.00 10.34
N PHE A 218 6.53 13.95 9.53
CA PHE A 218 7.04 12.63 9.91
C PHE A 218 8.53 12.50 9.59
N LYS A 219 9.27 11.82 10.45
CA LYS A 219 10.70 11.56 10.27
C LYS A 219 10.99 10.53 9.17
N ASN A 220 10.10 9.55 9.02
CA ASN A 220 10.32 8.38 8.19
C ASN A 220 9.34 8.34 7.01
N VAL A 221 9.48 9.26 6.06
CA VAL A 221 8.67 9.28 4.83
C VAL A 221 9.52 8.92 3.63
N HIS A 222 9.05 7.91 2.88
CA HIS A 222 9.65 7.48 1.62
C HIS A 222 8.75 7.91 0.45
N TRP A 223 9.21 8.85 -0.32
CA TRP A 223 8.52 9.36 -1.50
C TRP A 223 8.82 8.48 -2.72
N THR A 224 7.79 7.88 -3.29
CA THR A 224 7.83 7.24 -4.60
C THR A 224 7.13 8.17 -5.58
N VAL A 225 7.93 8.91 -6.34
CA VAL A 225 7.42 9.89 -7.30
C VAL A 225 7.30 9.24 -8.67
N SER A 226 6.11 9.29 -9.24
CA SER A 226 5.81 8.64 -10.50
C SER A 226 6.20 9.53 -11.68
N VAL A 227 7.15 9.08 -12.50
CA VAL A 227 7.62 9.76 -13.71
C VAL A 227 8.18 8.73 -14.70
N GLU A 228 7.80 8.81 -15.97
CA GLU A 228 8.24 7.89 -17.03
C GLU A 228 9.08 8.58 -18.09
N SER A 229 8.88 9.89 -18.28
CA SER A 229 9.59 10.70 -19.26
C SER A 229 9.65 12.17 -18.82
N THR A 230 10.06 13.06 -19.70
CA THR A 230 10.21 14.49 -19.47
C THR A 230 9.35 15.32 -20.44
N GLU A 231 9.07 16.56 -20.07
CA GLU A 231 8.43 17.56 -20.95
C GLU A 231 7.15 17.06 -21.63
N GLN A 232 7.06 17.13 -22.96
CA GLN A 232 5.86 16.77 -23.71
C GLN A 232 5.52 15.28 -23.61
N GLU A 233 6.53 14.41 -23.57
CA GLU A 233 6.31 12.96 -23.38
C GLU A 233 5.74 12.66 -21.98
N TYR A 234 6.18 13.38 -20.94
CA TYR A 234 5.57 13.28 -19.62
C TYR A 234 4.09 13.65 -19.68
N GLU A 235 3.74 14.78 -20.29
CA GLU A 235 2.36 15.27 -20.40
C GLU A 235 1.47 14.35 -21.26
N TYR A 236 2.05 13.74 -22.30
CA TYR A 236 1.37 12.71 -23.09
C TYR A 236 1.07 11.44 -22.28
N ILE A 237 2.09 10.89 -21.58
CA ILE A 237 1.95 9.65 -20.80
C ILE A 237 1.05 9.89 -19.58
N ARG A 238 1.24 11.02 -18.91
CA ARG A 238 0.47 11.43 -17.72
C ARG A 238 -0.57 12.47 -18.09
N HIS A 239 -1.51 12.08 -18.95
CA HIS A 239 -2.55 12.96 -19.45
C HIS A 239 -3.21 13.79 -18.32
N HIS A 240 -3.33 15.10 -18.51
CA HIS A 240 -3.63 16.14 -17.50
C HIS A 240 -2.51 16.41 -16.49
N GLY A 241 -1.34 15.82 -16.63
CA GLY A 241 -0.13 16.27 -15.94
C GLY A 241 0.42 17.54 -16.56
N ASN A 242 1.16 18.33 -15.78
CA ASN A 242 1.93 19.47 -16.26
C ASN A 242 3.39 19.31 -15.81
N TRP A 243 4.31 19.35 -16.77
CA TRP A 243 5.74 19.12 -16.51
C TRP A 243 6.37 20.20 -15.63
N GLN A 244 5.98 21.46 -15.86
CA GLN A 244 6.53 22.58 -15.10
C GLN A 244 6.06 22.50 -13.63
N ASP A 245 4.79 22.20 -13.37
CA ASP A 245 4.26 22.02 -12.00
C ASP A 245 4.95 20.84 -11.32
N PHE A 246 5.10 19.71 -12.03
CA PHE A 246 5.78 18.52 -11.52
C PHE A 246 7.21 18.84 -11.08
N THR A 247 8.00 19.51 -11.97
CA THR A 247 9.40 19.84 -11.68
C THR A 247 9.55 20.87 -10.55
N ASN A 248 8.63 21.83 -10.44
CA ASN A 248 8.59 22.78 -9.33
C ASN A 248 8.29 22.07 -8.02
N ASN A 249 7.30 21.17 -7.99
CA ASN A 249 6.96 20.39 -6.81
C ASN A 249 8.08 19.43 -6.41
N LEU A 250 8.79 18.85 -7.38
CA LEU A 250 9.93 17.97 -7.11
C LEU A 250 11.08 18.68 -6.38
N LYS A 251 11.30 19.99 -6.66
CA LYS A 251 12.29 20.80 -5.94
C LYS A 251 11.93 20.94 -4.46
N ILE A 252 10.64 21.03 -4.12
CA ILE A 252 10.17 21.18 -2.74
C ILE A 252 10.48 19.93 -1.90
N ILE A 253 10.38 18.72 -2.47
CA ILE A 253 10.69 17.49 -1.73
C ILE A 253 12.20 17.29 -1.51
N LYS A 254 13.04 17.84 -2.38
CA LYS A 254 14.49 17.69 -2.31
C LYS A 254 15.16 18.63 -1.29
N THR A 255 14.43 19.58 -0.76
CA THR A 255 14.91 20.49 0.29
C THR A 255 14.60 19.95 1.68
#